data_40f32c437adb32f89dba2632e5352ef4
#
_entry.id   40f32c437adb32f89dba2632e5352ef4
#
_cell.length_a   1.000
_cell.length_b   1.000
_cell.length_c   1.000
_cell.angle_alpha   90.00
_cell.angle_beta   90.00
_cell.angle_gamma   90.00
#
_symmetry.space_group_name_H-M   'P 1'
#
loop_
_entity.id
_entity.type
_entity.pdbx_description
1 polymer ?
#
loop_
_entity_poly.entity_id
_entity_poly.type
_entity_poly.pdbx_seq_one_letter_code
_entity_poly.pdbx_strand_id
1 'polypeptide(L)'
;DALFEAASHINMRMIAGKVMMDRNAPDYLLDTAESSYHQSKELIERWHKNGRLLYAITPRFAPTSSPEQMAMAQRLKEEYPDTWVHTHLCENKDEIAWVKSLYPDHDGYLDVYHQYGLTGKNCVFAHCVHLEEKEWDRLSETKSSIAFCPTSNLYLGSGLFNLKKAWQKKVKVGMGTDIGAGTTFNMLQTLNEAYKVLQLQGYRLSAYEAFYLATLGGAKSLGLDDLIGNFLPGKEADFVVMEPTATPLQQLRYDNSVSLVDKLFVMMTLGDDRSIYRTYVDGRLVYERN
;
A
#
# COMPACT_ATOMS: atom_id res chain seq x y z
N ASP A 1 7.09 18.41 1.52
CA ASP A 1 7.49 18.85 2.89
C ASP A 1 6.34 18.65 3.89
N ALA A 2 5.19 19.30 3.74
CA ALA A 2 4.12 19.34 4.75
C ALA A 2 3.72 17.97 5.34
N LEU A 3 3.64 16.93 4.49
CA LEU A 3 3.33 15.57 4.97
C LEU A 3 4.45 15.01 5.87
N PHE A 4 5.71 15.19 5.48
CA PHE A 4 6.84 14.75 6.29
C PHE A 4 6.98 15.53 7.59
N GLU A 5 6.73 16.85 7.56
CA GLU A 5 6.70 17.69 8.76
C GLU A 5 5.62 17.21 9.73
N ALA A 6 4.39 17.00 9.25
CA ALA A 6 3.29 16.49 10.08
C ALA A 6 3.62 15.12 10.69
N ALA A 7 4.18 14.20 9.91
CA ALA A 7 4.60 12.88 10.39
C ALA A 7 5.73 12.97 11.43
N SER A 8 6.69 13.88 11.22
CA SER A 8 7.80 14.13 12.15
C SER A 8 7.31 14.62 13.51
N HIS A 9 6.31 15.52 13.55
CA HIS A 9 5.77 16.06 14.79
C HIS A 9 5.22 14.98 15.74
N ILE A 10 4.64 13.92 15.19
CA ILE A 10 4.13 12.79 15.99
C ILE A 10 5.09 11.58 15.98
N ASN A 11 6.30 11.75 15.44
CA ASN A 11 7.30 10.69 15.28
C ASN A 11 6.77 9.46 14.52
N MET A 12 5.93 9.67 13.51
CA MET A 12 5.31 8.59 12.75
C MET A 12 6.34 7.87 11.87
N ARG A 13 6.30 6.53 11.82
CA ARG A 13 6.99 5.79 10.78
C ARG A 13 6.23 5.94 9.48
N MET A 14 6.85 6.59 8.51
CA MET A 14 6.20 6.88 7.23
C MET A 14 7.16 6.67 6.07
N ILE A 15 6.64 6.10 5.00
CA ILE A 15 7.27 6.06 3.68
C ILE A 15 6.40 6.88 2.75
N ALA A 16 6.92 7.95 2.20
CA ALA A 16 6.19 8.83 1.28
C ALA A 16 7.12 9.41 0.22
N GLY A 17 6.58 9.99 -0.82
CA GLY A 17 7.36 10.64 -1.87
C GLY A 17 6.54 11.64 -2.67
N LYS A 18 7.23 12.51 -3.39
CA LYS A 18 6.61 13.38 -4.38
C LYS A 18 6.10 12.53 -5.55
N VAL A 19 4.85 12.72 -5.93
CA VAL A 19 4.30 12.12 -7.15
C VAL A 19 4.99 12.74 -8.37
N MET A 20 5.42 11.88 -9.30
CA MET A 20 6.06 12.26 -10.56
C MET A 20 5.05 12.02 -11.69
N MET A 21 4.71 13.08 -12.43
CA MET A 21 3.84 13.05 -13.62
C MET A 21 4.31 14.13 -14.60
N ASP A 22 4.59 13.76 -15.85
CA ASP A 22 5.03 14.71 -16.88
C ASP A 22 4.19 14.67 -18.16
N ARG A 23 3.14 13.83 -18.18
CA ARG A 23 2.17 13.74 -19.27
C ARG A 23 0.80 13.23 -18.79
N ASN A 24 -0.21 13.41 -19.64
CA ASN A 24 -1.56 12.83 -19.46
C ASN A 24 -2.22 13.17 -18.11
N ALA A 25 -1.92 14.35 -17.57
CA ALA A 25 -2.51 14.89 -16.36
C ALA A 25 -2.83 16.38 -16.57
N PRO A 26 -3.67 16.99 -15.72
CA PRO A 26 -3.91 18.43 -15.79
C PRO A 26 -2.62 19.26 -15.66
N ASP A 27 -2.49 20.33 -16.42
CA ASP A 27 -1.26 21.15 -16.49
C ASP A 27 -0.72 21.57 -15.13
N TYR A 28 -1.59 21.88 -14.18
CA TYR A 28 -1.20 22.30 -12.83
C TYR A 28 -0.64 21.17 -11.95
N LEU A 29 -0.70 19.91 -12.41
CA LEU A 29 -0.13 18.74 -11.75
C LEU A 29 1.12 18.21 -12.47
N LEU A 30 1.42 18.75 -13.67
CA LEU A 30 2.54 18.26 -14.45
C LEU A 30 3.88 18.78 -13.94
N ASP A 31 4.83 17.90 -13.90
CA ASP A 31 6.26 18.18 -13.81
C ASP A 31 6.89 18.19 -15.20
N THR A 32 8.19 18.45 -15.26
CA THR A 32 9.06 17.91 -16.30
C THR A 32 9.84 16.73 -15.73
N ALA A 33 10.42 15.87 -16.57
CA ALA A 33 11.28 14.80 -16.12
C ALA A 33 12.41 15.34 -15.21
N GLU A 34 13.04 16.43 -15.61
CA GLU A 34 14.13 17.08 -14.89
C GLU A 34 13.65 17.66 -13.54
N SER A 35 12.53 18.42 -13.52
CA SER A 35 12.02 19.02 -12.28
C SER A 35 11.57 17.94 -11.28
N SER A 36 10.97 16.85 -11.76
CA SER A 36 10.58 15.74 -10.88
C SER A 36 11.78 15.03 -10.25
N TYR A 37 12.90 14.92 -10.99
CA TYR A 37 14.15 14.40 -10.45
C TYR A 37 14.72 15.32 -9.35
N HIS A 38 14.91 16.60 -9.65
CA HIS A 38 15.52 17.53 -8.69
C HIS A 38 14.69 17.68 -7.40
N GLN A 39 13.38 17.86 -7.53
CA GLN A 39 12.50 18.00 -6.37
C GLN A 39 12.45 16.71 -5.54
N SER A 40 12.45 15.53 -6.18
CA SER A 40 12.51 14.26 -5.46
C SER A 40 13.85 14.09 -4.76
N LYS A 41 14.96 14.43 -5.41
CA LYS A 41 16.31 14.39 -4.82
C LYS A 41 16.43 15.27 -3.58
N GLU A 42 15.96 16.53 -3.64
CA GLU A 42 15.92 17.44 -2.50
C GLU A 42 15.13 16.87 -1.32
N LEU A 43 13.99 16.23 -1.59
CA LEU A 43 13.18 15.59 -0.56
C LEU A 43 13.83 14.33 0.01
N ILE A 44 14.52 13.54 -0.81
CA ILE A 44 15.31 12.38 -0.34
C ILE A 44 16.40 12.86 0.61
N GLU A 45 17.20 13.84 0.20
CA GLU A 45 18.32 14.37 1.00
C GLU A 45 17.85 15.00 2.32
N ARG A 46 16.65 15.55 2.36
CA ARG A 46 16.08 16.18 3.57
C ARG A 46 15.39 15.17 4.50
N TRP A 47 14.65 14.20 3.95
CA TRP A 47 13.71 13.39 4.74
C TRP A 47 14.03 11.91 4.82
N HIS A 48 14.76 11.33 3.85
CA HIS A 48 15.04 9.90 3.88
C HIS A 48 15.99 9.56 5.04
N LYS A 49 15.54 8.66 5.91
CA LYS A 49 16.23 8.28 7.16
C LYS A 49 16.36 9.42 8.19
N ASN A 50 15.57 10.47 8.05
CA ASN A 50 15.43 11.46 9.10
C ASN A 50 14.46 10.94 10.16
N GLY A 51 14.99 10.51 11.31
CA GLY A 51 14.21 9.80 12.33
C GLY A 51 13.58 8.53 11.76
N ARG A 52 12.25 8.46 11.80
CA ARG A 52 11.48 7.29 11.34
C ARG A 52 10.91 7.47 9.92
N LEU A 53 11.30 8.53 9.21
CA LEU A 53 10.83 8.86 7.88
C LEU A 53 11.67 8.20 6.80
N LEU A 54 11.01 7.74 5.76
CA LEU A 54 11.62 7.08 4.61
C LEU A 54 11.01 7.65 3.32
N TYR A 55 11.75 7.59 2.22
CA TYR A 55 11.30 8.13 0.94
C TYR A 55 10.93 7.01 -0.04
N ALA A 56 9.87 7.25 -0.83
CA ALA A 56 9.51 6.44 -1.98
C ALA A 56 9.59 7.28 -3.27
N ILE A 57 10.36 6.81 -4.24
CA ILE A 57 10.34 7.32 -5.61
C ILE A 57 8.98 6.91 -6.18
N THR A 58 8.17 7.89 -6.60
CA THR A 58 6.76 7.68 -6.88
C THR A 58 6.37 8.18 -8.28
N PRO A 59 6.82 7.52 -9.39
CA PRO A 59 6.11 7.71 -10.65
C PRO A 59 4.66 7.26 -10.42
N ARG A 60 3.69 8.16 -10.67
CA ARG A 60 2.29 7.85 -10.32
C ARG A 60 1.86 6.53 -10.96
N PHE A 61 2.02 6.41 -12.27
CA PHE A 61 1.88 5.15 -13.05
C PHE A 61 2.39 5.39 -14.49
N ALA A 62 2.64 4.33 -15.25
CA ALA A 62 3.23 4.43 -16.57
C ALA A 62 2.49 5.37 -17.55
N PRO A 63 1.15 5.46 -17.57
CA PRO A 63 0.44 6.40 -18.44
C PRO A 63 0.79 7.87 -18.23
N THR A 64 1.10 8.28 -16.99
CA THR A 64 1.43 9.68 -16.66
C THR A 64 2.92 9.98 -16.59
N SER A 65 3.76 9.00 -16.90
CA SER A 65 5.22 9.17 -16.94
C SER A 65 5.76 8.89 -18.33
N SER A 66 6.54 9.82 -18.87
CA SER A 66 7.26 9.60 -20.13
C SER A 66 8.44 8.64 -19.94
N PRO A 67 9.03 8.10 -21.02
CA PRO A 67 10.29 7.37 -20.94
C PRO A 67 11.40 8.20 -20.26
N GLU A 68 11.46 9.50 -20.53
CA GLU A 68 12.41 10.44 -19.92
C GLU A 68 12.20 10.54 -18.39
N GLN A 69 10.94 10.63 -17.93
CA GLN A 69 10.65 10.65 -16.50
C GLN A 69 10.94 9.30 -15.84
N MET A 70 10.66 8.17 -16.51
CA MET A 70 11.03 6.85 -16.02
C MET A 70 12.56 6.70 -15.88
N ALA A 71 13.34 7.25 -16.82
CA ALA A 71 14.80 7.29 -16.71
C ALA A 71 15.28 8.14 -15.52
N MET A 72 14.58 9.23 -15.21
CA MET A 72 14.88 10.02 -13.99
C MET A 72 14.53 9.26 -12.71
N ALA A 73 13.44 8.50 -12.69
CA ALA A 73 13.11 7.63 -11.56
C ALA A 73 14.15 6.51 -11.37
N GLN A 74 14.62 5.90 -12.46
CA GLN A 74 15.74 4.95 -12.46
C GLN A 74 16.99 5.59 -11.85
N ARG A 75 17.39 6.76 -12.35
CA ARG A 75 18.56 7.50 -11.85
C ARG A 75 18.46 7.77 -10.34
N LEU A 76 17.31 8.21 -9.85
CA LEU A 76 17.08 8.39 -8.42
C LEU A 76 17.27 7.07 -7.66
N LYS A 77 16.79 5.95 -8.20
CA LYS A 77 16.93 4.65 -7.56
C LYS A 77 18.36 4.13 -7.56
N GLU A 78 19.15 4.46 -8.59
CA GLU A 78 20.59 4.17 -8.65
C GLU A 78 21.41 5.02 -7.68
N GLU A 79 21.12 6.32 -7.57
CA GLU A 79 21.77 7.24 -6.63
C GLU A 79 21.39 6.95 -5.16
N TYR A 80 20.14 6.50 -4.91
CA TYR A 80 19.58 6.22 -3.58
C TYR A 80 18.98 4.82 -3.51
N PRO A 81 19.80 3.76 -3.55
CA PRO A 81 19.32 2.37 -3.73
C PRO A 81 18.50 1.83 -2.56
N ASP A 82 18.55 2.46 -1.41
CA ASP A 82 17.80 2.08 -0.20
C ASP A 82 16.43 2.77 -0.06
N THR A 83 16.08 3.67 -0.99
CA THR A 83 14.72 4.23 -1.08
C THR A 83 13.72 3.18 -1.55
N TRP A 84 12.45 3.45 -1.32
CA TRP A 84 11.35 2.65 -1.87
C TRP A 84 10.97 3.13 -3.27
N VAL A 85 10.24 2.28 -3.99
CA VAL A 85 9.47 2.65 -5.17
C VAL A 85 8.00 2.34 -4.89
N HIS A 86 7.12 3.26 -5.21
CA HIS A 86 5.68 3.12 -5.03
C HIS A 86 4.94 3.59 -6.27
N THR A 87 4.12 2.72 -6.88
CA THR A 87 3.38 3.03 -8.11
C THR A 87 2.16 2.13 -8.28
N HIS A 88 1.31 2.44 -9.26
CA HIS A 88 0.15 1.62 -9.65
C HIS A 88 0.54 0.59 -10.69
N LEU A 89 -0.13 -0.56 -10.69
CA LEU A 89 0.11 -1.64 -11.65
C LEU A 89 -1.16 -2.44 -11.94
N CYS A 90 -1.53 -2.55 -13.22
CA CYS A 90 -2.56 -3.44 -13.72
C CYS A 90 -3.89 -3.33 -12.92
N GLU A 91 -4.33 -2.10 -12.68
CA GLU A 91 -5.54 -1.84 -11.91
C GLU A 91 -6.79 -2.20 -12.73
N ASN A 92 -6.86 -1.76 -13.99
CA ASN A 92 -7.96 -2.09 -14.88
C ASN A 92 -7.51 -2.36 -16.33
N LYS A 93 -8.41 -2.93 -17.13
CA LYS A 93 -8.07 -3.39 -18.48
C LYS A 93 -7.82 -2.26 -19.47
N ASP A 94 -8.52 -1.16 -19.34
CA ASP A 94 -8.34 0.00 -20.22
C ASP A 94 -7.00 0.67 -19.96
N GLU A 95 -6.59 0.75 -18.69
CA GLU A 95 -5.27 1.21 -18.28
C GLU A 95 -4.17 0.34 -18.88
N ILE A 96 -4.30 -1.00 -18.81
CA ILE A 96 -3.33 -1.94 -19.40
C ILE A 96 -3.22 -1.73 -20.93
N ALA A 97 -4.36 -1.59 -21.60
CA ALA A 97 -4.39 -1.33 -23.05
C ALA A 97 -3.72 0.02 -23.38
N TRP A 98 -3.94 1.04 -22.55
CA TRP A 98 -3.33 2.34 -22.69
C TRP A 98 -1.80 2.27 -22.50
N VAL A 99 -1.32 1.60 -21.46
CA VAL A 99 0.12 1.38 -21.25
C VAL A 99 0.75 0.67 -22.44
N LYS A 100 0.12 -0.37 -22.99
CA LYS A 100 0.60 -1.07 -24.18
C LYS A 100 0.72 -0.15 -25.39
N SER A 101 -0.17 0.83 -25.55
CA SER A 101 -0.08 1.81 -26.64
C SER A 101 1.04 2.83 -26.45
N LEU A 102 1.36 3.18 -25.21
CA LEU A 102 2.41 4.16 -24.85
C LEU A 102 3.81 3.54 -24.80
N TYR A 103 3.90 2.24 -24.52
CA TYR A 103 5.12 1.47 -24.37
C TYR A 103 5.07 0.18 -25.20
N PRO A 104 4.99 0.28 -26.55
CA PRO A 104 4.74 -0.87 -27.41
C PRO A 104 5.86 -1.92 -27.43
N ASP A 105 7.09 -1.51 -27.10
CA ASP A 105 8.28 -2.35 -27.13
C ASP A 105 8.49 -3.16 -25.84
N HIS A 106 7.61 -2.97 -24.84
CA HIS A 106 7.68 -3.68 -23.55
C HIS A 106 6.78 -4.91 -23.51
N ASP A 107 7.25 -5.97 -22.84
CA ASP A 107 6.53 -7.23 -22.68
C ASP A 107 5.53 -7.20 -21.51
N GLY A 108 4.64 -6.23 -21.48
CA GLY A 108 3.61 -6.04 -20.46
C GLY A 108 3.84 -4.83 -19.58
N TYR A 109 2.88 -4.58 -18.70
CA TYR A 109 2.87 -3.37 -17.89
C TYR A 109 4.00 -3.36 -16.85
N LEU A 110 4.17 -4.47 -16.12
CA LEU A 110 5.26 -4.59 -15.13
C LEU A 110 6.64 -4.50 -15.79
N ASP A 111 6.77 -4.95 -17.04
CA ASP A 111 8.03 -4.88 -17.77
C ASP A 111 8.49 -3.44 -17.99
N VAL A 112 7.59 -2.49 -18.16
CA VAL A 112 7.94 -1.06 -18.21
C VAL A 112 8.74 -0.67 -16.97
N TYR A 113 8.23 -0.96 -15.78
CA TYR A 113 8.95 -0.65 -14.53
C TYR A 113 10.24 -1.45 -14.38
N HIS A 114 10.20 -2.71 -14.78
CA HIS A 114 11.34 -3.61 -14.64
C HIS A 114 12.55 -3.14 -15.45
N GLN A 115 12.36 -2.72 -16.69
CA GLN A 115 13.45 -2.26 -17.56
C GLN A 115 14.09 -0.96 -17.08
N TYR A 116 13.34 -0.13 -16.33
CA TYR A 116 13.91 1.04 -15.64
C TYR A 116 14.43 0.73 -14.21
N GLY A 117 14.60 -0.56 -13.84
CA GLY A 117 15.13 -0.92 -12.52
C GLY A 117 14.20 -0.60 -11.35
N LEU A 118 12.92 -0.36 -11.60
CA LEU A 118 11.92 0.02 -10.60
C LEU A 118 11.15 -1.19 -10.03
N THR A 119 11.75 -2.38 -10.07
CA THR A 119 11.27 -3.60 -9.41
C THR A 119 12.31 -4.07 -8.40
N GLY A 120 11.87 -4.68 -7.30
CA GLY A 120 12.80 -5.17 -6.28
C GLY A 120 12.19 -5.23 -4.88
N LYS A 121 13.01 -5.59 -3.91
CA LYS A 121 12.60 -5.80 -2.51
C LYS A 121 11.88 -4.60 -1.88
N ASN A 122 12.27 -3.38 -2.24
CA ASN A 122 11.68 -2.15 -1.71
C ASN A 122 10.70 -1.51 -2.72
N CYS A 123 10.10 -2.31 -3.62
CA CYS A 123 9.12 -1.83 -4.59
C CYS A 123 7.73 -2.36 -4.24
N VAL A 124 6.77 -1.45 -4.15
CA VAL A 124 5.37 -1.74 -3.82
C VAL A 124 4.48 -1.30 -4.97
N PHE A 125 3.72 -2.23 -5.50
CA PHE A 125 2.78 -2.00 -6.59
C PHE A 125 1.35 -2.05 -6.06
N ALA A 126 0.60 -0.97 -6.27
CA ALA A 126 -0.81 -0.90 -5.88
C ALA A 126 -1.69 -1.67 -6.88
N HIS A 127 -2.79 -2.22 -6.37
CA HIS A 127 -3.88 -2.92 -7.08
C HIS A 127 -3.52 -4.30 -7.61
N CYS A 128 -2.76 -4.39 -8.70
CA CYS A 128 -2.34 -5.67 -9.30
C CYS A 128 -3.51 -6.64 -9.60
N VAL A 129 -4.65 -6.08 -10.07
CA VAL A 129 -5.90 -6.83 -10.24
C VAL A 129 -5.82 -7.78 -11.45
N HIS A 130 -5.22 -7.32 -12.54
CA HIS A 130 -5.22 -8.00 -13.85
C HIS A 130 -3.82 -8.43 -14.31
N LEU A 131 -2.98 -8.92 -13.39
CA LEU A 131 -1.65 -9.42 -13.72
C LEU A 131 -1.70 -10.67 -14.60
N GLU A 132 -0.85 -10.70 -15.63
CA GLU A 132 -0.55 -11.90 -16.41
C GLU A 132 0.38 -12.85 -15.63
N GLU A 133 0.50 -14.11 -16.10
CA GLU A 133 1.33 -15.13 -15.42
C GLU A 133 2.80 -14.71 -15.29
N LYS A 134 3.37 -14.16 -16.35
CA LYS A 134 4.74 -13.65 -16.40
C LYS A 134 4.99 -12.50 -15.43
N GLU A 135 3.97 -11.65 -15.16
CA GLU A 135 4.07 -10.54 -14.22
C GLU A 135 4.05 -11.04 -12.78
N TRP A 136 3.21 -12.05 -12.47
CA TRP A 136 3.25 -12.75 -11.20
C TRP A 136 4.63 -13.37 -10.92
N ASP A 137 5.22 -14.04 -11.91
CA ASP A 137 6.54 -14.65 -11.78
C ASP A 137 7.61 -13.57 -11.57
N ARG A 138 7.55 -12.48 -12.32
CA ARG A 138 8.48 -11.34 -12.17
C ARG A 138 8.39 -10.69 -10.79
N LEU A 139 7.19 -10.45 -10.25
CA LEU A 139 7.02 -9.93 -8.88
C LEU A 139 7.65 -10.86 -7.84
N SER A 140 7.49 -12.16 -8.01
CA SER A 140 8.09 -13.17 -7.13
C SER A 140 9.62 -13.17 -7.21
N GLU A 141 10.18 -13.21 -8.40
CA GLU A 141 11.63 -13.22 -8.68
C GLU A 141 12.33 -11.98 -8.13
N THR A 142 11.74 -10.81 -8.37
CA THR A 142 12.29 -9.52 -7.92
C THR A 142 12.03 -9.27 -6.44
N LYS A 143 11.17 -10.08 -5.78
CA LYS A 143 10.72 -9.88 -4.40
C LYS A 143 9.97 -8.57 -4.19
N SER A 144 9.34 -8.06 -5.24
CA SER A 144 8.44 -6.92 -5.18
C SER A 144 7.18 -7.27 -4.40
N SER A 145 6.52 -6.27 -3.85
CA SER A 145 5.35 -6.43 -2.99
C SER A 145 4.11 -5.78 -3.59
N ILE A 146 2.94 -6.20 -3.14
CA ILE A 146 1.66 -5.68 -3.60
C ILE A 146 0.93 -4.98 -2.45
N ALA A 147 0.32 -3.82 -2.73
CA ALA A 147 -0.69 -3.20 -1.90
C ALA A 147 -2.08 -3.58 -2.42
N PHE A 148 -2.79 -4.42 -1.67
CA PHE A 148 -4.17 -4.80 -1.98
C PHE A 148 -5.13 -3.72 -1.50
N CYS A 149 -5.82 -3.06 -2.44
CA CYS A 149 -6.69 -1.92 -2.23
C CYS A 149 -8.16 -2.26 -2.54
N PRO A 150 -8.83 -3.13 -1.74
CA PRO A 150 -10.15 -3.67 -2.08
C PRO A 150 -11.21 -2.59 -2.20
N THR A 151 -11.19 -1.59 -1.33
CA THR A 151 -12.18 -0.51 -1.29
C THR A 151 -12.16 0.32 -2.58
N SER A 152 -10.97 0.70 -3.02
CA SER A 152 -10.76 1.44 -4.27
C SER A 152 -11.11 0.58 -5.49
N ASN A 153 -10.61 -0.65 -5.55
CA ASN A 153 -10.87 -1.56 -6.67
C ASN A 153 -12.36 -1.79 -6.89
N LEU A 154 -13.15 -1.86 -5.82
CA LEU A 154 -14.60 -1.99 -5.90
C LEU A 154 -15.28 -0.68 -6.30
N TYR A 155 -14.86 0.44 -5.70
CA TYR A 155 -15.46 1.75 -5.98
C TYR A 155 -15.28 2.18 -7.44
N LEU A 156 -14.10 1.95 -8.00
CA LEU A 156 -13.78 2.25 -9.39
C LEU A 156 -14.22 1.15 -10.38
N GLY A 157 -14.68 0.00 -9.88
CA GLY A 157 -15.04 -1.14 -10.73
C GLY A 157 -13.83 -1.82 -11.39
N SER A 158 -12.63 -1.66 -10.82
CA SER A 158 -11.37 -2.20 -11.36
C SER A 158 -11.38 -3.73 -11.42
N GLY A 159 -11.95 -4.39 -10.42
CA GLY A 159 -12.09 -5.85 -10.37
C GLY A 159 -11.72 -6.48 -9.03
N LEU A 160 -11.50 -7.79 -9.02
CA LEU A 160 -11.28 -8.59 -7.83
C LEU A 160 -9.82 -9.08 -7.77
N PHE A 161 -9.04 -8.59 -6.81
CA PHE A 161 -7.65 -9.03 -6.60
C PHE A 161 -7.57 -10.47 -6.13
N ASN A 162 -6.65 -11.26 -6.70
CA ASN A 162 -6.47 -12.67 -6.39
C ASN A 162 -5.37 -12.92 -5.33
N LEU A 163 -5.72 -12.78 -4.07
CA LEU A 163 -4.81 -13.00 -2.94
C LEU A 163 -4.27 -14.43 -2.89
N LYS A 164 -5.11 -15.43 -3.21
CA LYS A 164 -4.70 -16.84 -3.23
C LYS A 164 -3.54 -17.07 -4.21
N LYS A 165 -3.62 -16.47 -5.39
CA LYS A 165 -2.56 -16.54 -6.40
C LYS A 165 -1.28 -15.83 -5.94
N ALA A 166 -1.40 -14.66 -5.31
CA ALA A 166 -0.26 -13.95 -4.74
C ALA A 166 0.52 -14.84 -3.75
N TRP A 167 -0.18 -15.53 -2.86
CA TRP A 167 0.46 -16.44 -1.90
C TRP A 167 1.05 -17.69 -2.56
N GLN A 168 0.38 -18.26 -3.56
CA GLN A 168 0.94 -19.37 -4.35
C GLN A 168 2.25 -18.99 -5.04
N LYS A 169 2.33 -17.75 -5.54
CA LYS A 169 3.53 -17.18 -6.16
C LYS A 169 4.54 -16.62 -5.14
N LYS A 170 4.24 -16.71 -3.84
CA LYS A 170 5.08 -16.18 -2.75
C LYS A 170 5.34 -14.67 -2.84
N VAL A 171 4.42 -13.93 -3.45
CA VAL A 171 4.45 -12.48 -3.50
C VAL A 171 3.91 -11.93 -2.17
N LYS A 172 4.63 -11.00 -1.56
CA LYS A 172 4.20 -10.34 -0.32
C LYS A 172 3.05 -9.38 -0.60
N VAL A 173 2.06 -9.38 0.28
CA VAL A 173 0.88 -8.52 0.16
C VAL A 173 0.64 -7.82 1.49
N GLY A 174 0.44 -6.51 1.43
CA GLY A 174 -0.10 -5.69 2.51
C GLY A 174 -1.44 -5.08 2.10
N MET A 175 -2.19 -4.55 3.07
CA MET A 175 -3.44 -3.84 2.80
C MET A 175 -3.18 -2.37 2.51
N GLY A 176 -3.97 -1.79 1.60
CA GLY A 176 -4.00 -0.35 1.31
C GLY A 176 -5.43 0.18 1.31
N THR A 177 -5.65 1.36 1.89
CA THR A 177 -6.95 2.04 1.83
C THR A 177 -7.14 2.77 0.52
N ASP A 178 -6.05 3.24 -0.08
CA ASP A 178 -6.04 4.02 -1.31
C ASP A 178 -7.05 5.18 -1.27
N ILE A 179 -7.05 5.92 -0.14
CA ILE A 179 -8.02 7.01 0.06
C ILE A 179 -7.89 8.08 -1.02
N GLY A 180 -9.03 8.46 -1.58
CA GLY A 180 -9.18 9.30 -2.76
C GLY A 180 -9.97 8.54 -3.82
N ALA A 181 -9.59 7.32 -4.19
CA ALA A 181 -10.40 6.32 -4.86
C ALA A 181 -10.99 5.33 -3.85
N GLY A 182 -10.25 4.93 -2.84
CA GLY A 182 -10.82 4.26 -1.66
C GLY A 182 -11.71 5.21 -0.85
N THR A 183 -12.73 4.66 -0.19
CA THR A 183 -13.81 5.42 0.45
C THR A 183 -13.64 5.61 1.97
N THR A 184 -12.53 5.15 2.54
CA THR A 184 -12.26 5.22 3.99
C THR A 184 -10.77 5.21 4.31
N PHE A 185 -10.37 5.89 5.39
CA PHE A 185 -9.06 5.69 6.01
C PHE A 185 -9.02 4.48 6.96
N ASN A 186 -10.19 3.91 7.31
CA ASN A 186 -10.28 2.88 8.31
C ASN A 186 -9.89 1.51 7.76
N MET A 187 -8.85 0.92 8.34
CA MET A 187 -8.35 -0.40 7.92
C MET A 187 -9.36 -1.52 8.21
N LEU A 188 -10.21 -1.43 9.24
CA LEU A 188 -11.23 -2.46 9.51
C LEU A 188 -12.27 -2.52 8.39
N GLN A 189 -12.72 -1.37 7.89
CA GLN A 189 -13.61 -1.31 6.72
C GLN A 189 -12.92 -1.85 5.47
N THR A 190 -11.64 -1.56 5.28
CA THR A 190 -10.84 -2.12 4.18
C THR A 190 -10.76 -3.65 4.29
N LEU A 191 -10.57 -4.21 5.48
CA LEU A 191 -10.61 -5.66 5.72
C LEU A 191 -11.98 -6.29 5.44
N ASN A 192 -13.07 -5.58 5.76
CA ASN A 192 -14.43 -6.02 5.41
C ASN A 192 -14.60 -6.16 3.90
N GLU A 193 -14.15 -5.18 3.13
CA GLU A 193 -14.20 -5.25 1.66
C GLU A 193 -13.29 -6.36 1.13
N ALA A 194 -12.09 -6.54 1.68
CA ALA A 194 -11.20 -7.65 1.33
C ALA A 194 -11.88 -9.01 1.52
N TYR A 195 -12.58 -9.21 2.64
CA TYR A 195 -13.33 -10.43 2.91
C TYR A 195 -14.38 -10.70 1.82
N LYS A 196 -15.17 -9.68 1.43
CA LYS A 196 -16.22 -9.81 0.40
C LYS A 196 -15.61 -10.12 -0.98
N VAL A 197 -14.55 -9.40 -1.37
CA VAL A 197 -13.82 -9.62 -2.63
C VAL A 197 -13.33 -11.06 -2.74
N LEU A 198 -12.78 -11.59 -1.67
CA LEU A 198 -12.24 -12.95 -1.66
C LEU A 198 -13.33 -14.02 -1.60
N GLN A 199 -14.45 -13.77 -0.90
CA GLN A 199 -15.61 -14.65 -0.90
C GLN A 199 -16.20 -14.81 -2.30
N LEU A 200 -16.27 -13.73 -3.10
CA LEU A 200 -16.71 -13.78 -4.50
C LEU A 200 -15.81 -14.64 -5.38
N GLN A 201 -14.57 -14.91 -4.94
CA GLN A 201 -13.60 -15.77 -5.63
C GLN A 201 -13.47 -17.17 -4.99
N GLY A 202 -14.40 -17.53 -4.08
CA GLY A 202 -14.39 -18.82 -3.40
C GLY A 202 -13.25 -18.98 -2.37
N TYR A 203 -12.67 -17.87 -1.91
CA TYR A 203 -11.65 -17.87 -0.86
C TYR A 203 -12.18 -17.24 0.42
N ARG A 204 -12.23 -18.00 1.50
CA ARG A 204 -12.67 -17.51 2.81
C ARG A 204 -11.49 -16.93 3.59
N LEU A 205 -11.36 -15.61 3.57
CA LEU A 205 -10.36 -14.91 4.38
C LEU A 205 -10.69 -15.09 5.87
N SER A 206 -9.80 -15.72 6.62
CA SER A 206 -9.95 -15.81 8.07
C SER A 206 -9.62 -14.47 8.75
N ALA A 207 -10.16 -14.26 9.96
CA ALA A 207 -9.85 -13.06 10.73
C ALA A 207 -8.34 -12.93 11.03
N TYR A 208 -7.64 -14.03 11.30
CA TYR A 208 -6.19 -13.99 11.52
C TYR A 208 -5.41 -13.57 10.28
N GLU A 209 -5.76 -14.07 9.11
CA GLU A 209 -5.15 -13.67 7.85
C GLU A 209 -5.42 -12.19 7.55
N ALA A 210 -6.64 -11.71 7.79
CA ALA A 210 -7.02 -10.32 7.59
C ALA A 210 -6.18 -9.37 8.48
N PHE A 211 -6.12 -9.63 9.77
CA PHE A 211 -5.30 -8.83 10.68
C PHE A 211 -3.81 -8.97 10.41
N TYR A 212 -3.34 -10.15 9.98
CA TYR A 212 -1.95 -10.32 9.52
C TYR A 212 -1.64 -9.40 8.34
N LEU A 213 -2.49 -9.35 7.32
CA LEU A 213 -2.30 -8.46 6.16
C LEU A 213 -2.25 -6.98 6.54
N ALA A 214 -3.05 -6.57 7.53
CA ALA A 214 -3.10 -5.19 8.02
C ALA A 214 -1.97 -4.82 9.00
N THR A 215 -1.17 -5.79 9.46
CA THR A 215 -0.12 -5.59 10.47
C THR A 215 1.22 -6.16 9.98
N LEU A 216 1.60 -7.35 10.43
CA LEU A 216 2.89 -7.96 10.11
C LEU A 216 3.06 -8.24 8.59
N GLY A 217 1.99 -8.58 7.89
CA GLY A 217 1.99 -8.75 6.43
C GLY A 217 2.34 -7.46 5.71
N GLY A 218 1.72 -6.34 6.12
CA GLY A 218 2.05 -5.00 5.65
C GLY A 218 3.51 -4.64 5.94
N ALA A 219 3.97 -4.84 7.18
CA ALA A 219 5.36 -4.59 7.57
C ALA A 219 6.35 -5.41 6.70
N LYS A 220 6.06 -6.70 6.45
CA LYS A 220 6.86 -7.55 5.56
C LYS A 220 6.86 -7.08 4.11
N SER A 221 5.75 -6.57 3.64
CA SER A 221 5.64 -6.02 2.28
C SER A 221 6.49 -4.77 2.11
N LEU A 222 6.65 -4.00 3.18
CA LEU A 222 7.51 -2.82 3.23
C LEU A 222 8.96 -3.15 3.58
N GLY A 223 9.30 -4.40 3.96
CA GLY A 223 10.63 -4.77 4.44
C GLY A 223 10.99 -4.12 5.79
N LEU A 224 9.99 -3.84 6.62
CA LEU A 224 10.11 -3.21 7.94
C LEU A 224 9.70 -4.14 9.09
N ASP A 225 9.57 -5.42 8.82
CA ASP A 225 9.09 -6.40 9.80
C ASP A 225 10.07 -6.69 10.96
N ASP A 226 11.30 -6.25 10.85
CA ASP A 226 12.23 -6.23 11.98
C ASP A 226 11.96 -5.05 12.95
N LEU A 227 11.28 -3.99 12.48
CA LEU A 227 11.03 -2.77 13.24
C LEU A 227 9.60 -2.67 13.77
N ILE A 228 8.60 -3.07 12.97
CA ILE A 228 7.17 -2.91 13.26
C ILE A 228 6.36 -4.16 12.94
N GLY A 229 5.05 -4.13 13.17
CA GLY A 229 4.08 -5.11 12.68
C GLY A 229 3.63 -6.16 13.71
N ASN A 230 4.30 -6.27 14.85
CA ASN A 230 3.88 -7.10 15.99
C ASN A 230 4.55 -6.63 17.31
N PHE A 231 4.24 -7.31 18.42
CA PHE A 231 4.70 -6.97 19.77
C PHE A 231 5.96 -7.76 20.22
N LEU A 232 6.82 -8.19 19.28
CA LEU A 232 8.08 -8.81 19.68
C LEU A 232 8.99 -7.78 20.37
N PRO A 233 9.71 -8.16 21.44
CA PRO A 233 10.64 -7.26 22.14
C PRO A 233 11.68 -6.67 21.17
N GLY A 234 11.96 -5.39 21.32
CA GLY A 234 12.91 -4.64 20.50
C GLY A 234 12.29 -3.94 19.30
N LYS A 235 11.00 -4.13 19.02
CA LYS A 235 10.29 -3.39 17.97
C LYS A 235 9.73 -2.07 18.48
N GLU A 236 9.49 -1.17 17.53
CA GLU A 236 8.84 0.12 17.76
C GLU A 236 7.38 -0.10 18.20
N ALA A 237 6.95 0.65 19.19
CA ALA A 237 5.64 0.50 19.81
C ALA A 237 4.56 1.32 19.07
N ASP A 238 4.31 0.94 17.79
CA ASP A 238 3.20 1.47 16.99
C ASP A 238 2.02 0.52 17.11
N PHE A 239 0.96 0.91 17.78
CA PHE A 239 -0.21 0.05 17.96
C PHE A 239 -1.50 0.84 18.19
N VAL A 240 -2.61 0.15 17.98
CA VAL A 240 -3.96 0.67 18.17
C VAL A 240 -4.66 -0.14 19.26
N VAL A 241 -5.35 0.55 20.17
CA VAL A 241 -6.30 -0.05 21.11
C VAL A 241 -7.68 0.08 20.50
N MET A 242 -8.36 -1.05 20.35
CA MET A 242 -9.68 -1.10 19.73
C MET A 242 -10.78 -1.35 20.77
N GLU A 243 -11.91 -0.68 20.59
CA GLU A 243 -13.16 -0.93 21.32
C GLU A 243 -14.03 -1.88 20.47
N PRO A 244 -14.20 -3.15 20.88
CA PRO A 244 -14.91 -4.12 20.05
C PRO A 244 -16.44 -3.98 20.13
N THR A 245 -16.95 -3.15 21.02
CA THR A 245 -18.37 -3.00 21.33
C THR A 245 -18.87 -1.56 21.17
N ALA A 246 -18.23 -0.82 20.25
CA ALA A 246 -18.49 0.60 20.02
C ALA A 246 -19.91 0.91 19.50
N THR A 247 -20.64 -0.10 19.02
CA THR A 247 -22.04 0.03 18.60
C THR A 247 -22.92 -1.08 19.17
N PRO A 248 -24.25 -0.88 19.30
CA PRO A 248 -25.16 -1.93 19.80
C PRO A 248 -25.08 -3.23 19.02
N LEU A 249 -24.91 -3.17 17.69
CA LEU A 249 -24.76 -4.37 16.85
C LEU A 249 -23.44 -5.10 17.14
N GLN A 250 -22.33 -4.36 17.28
CA GLN A 250 -21.05 -4.96 17.66
C GLN A 250 -21.13 -5.61 19.04
N GLN A 251 -21.75 -4.94 20.04
CA GLN A 251 -21.96 -5.49 21.37
C GLN A 251 -22.73 -6.82 21.30
N LEU A 252 -23.88 -6.85 20.62
CA LEU A 252 -24.69 -8.04 20.47
C LEU A 252 -23.91 -9.21 19.84
N ARG A 253 -23.14 -8.92 18.80
CA ARG A 253 -22.35 -9.95 18.09
C ARG A 253 -21.15 -10.39 18.94
N TYR A 254 -20.51 -9.48 19.66
CA TYR A 254 -19.37 -9.76 20.52
C TYR A 254 -19.78 -10.66 21.72
N ASP A 255 -20.91 -10.36 22.35
CA ASP A 255 -21.43 -11.15 23.48
C ASP A 255 -21.80 -12.59 23.08
N ASN A 256 -22.18 -12.79 21.82
CA ASN A 256 -22.45 -14.10 21.26
C ASN A 256 -21.24 -14.78 20.61
N SER A 257 -20.04 -14.18 20.72
CA SER A 257 -18.79 -14.75 20.22
C SER A 257 -18.13 -15.62 21.24
N VAL A 258 -17.81 -16.87 20.91
CA VAL A 258 -17.28 -17.87 21.86
C VAL A 258 -15.77 -17.87 21.89
N SER A 259 -15.13 -17.56 20.75
CA SER A 259 -13.67 -17.63 20.59
C SER A 259 -13.07 -16.27 20.21
N LEU A 260 -11.74 -16.15 20.37
CA LEU A 260 -11.03 -14.97 19.91
C LEU A 260 -11.20 -14.75 18.40
N VAL A 261 -11.23 -15.83 17.61
CA VAL A 261 -11.40 -15.73 16.15
C VAL A 261 -12.76 -15.19 15.79
N ASP A 262 -13.82 -15.53 16.53
CA ASP A 262 -15.16 -14.97 16.32
C ASP A 262 -15.18 -13.48 16.64
N LYS A 263 -14.55 -13.07 17.74
CA LYS A 263 -14.43 -11.67 18.17
C LYS A 263 -13.65 -10.84 17.14
N LEU A 264 -12.54 -11.35 16.64
CA LEU A 264 -11.77 -10.70 15.56
C LEU A 264 -12.57 -10.64 14.27
N PHE A 265 -13.37 -11.65 13.96
CA PHE A 265 -14.26 -11.64 12.79
C PHE A 265 -15.34 -10.56 12.92
N VAL A 266 -15.91 -10.37 14.10
CA VAL A 266 -16.83 -9.24 14.38
C VAL A 266 -16.14 -7.90 14.12
N MET A 267 -14.91 -7.73 14.64
CA MET A 267 -14.12 -6.51 14.41
C MET A 267 -13.83 -6.28 12.94
N MET A 268 -13.41 -7.32 12.21
CA MET A 268 -13.13 -7.25 10.78
C MET A 268 -14.36 -6.87 9.94
N THR A 269 -15.55 -7.36 10.32
CA THR A 269 -16.76 -7.22 9.49
C THR A 269 -17.66 -6.06 9.88
N LEU A 270 -17.63 -5.61 11.13
CA LEU A 270 -18.48 -4.55 11.66
C LEU A 270 -17.69 -3.38 12.24
N GLY A 271 -16.35 -3.48 12.32
CA GLY A 271 -15.50 -2.42 12.83
C GLY A 271 -15.43 -1.24 11.88
N ASP A 272 -15.42 -0.05 12.46
CA ASP A 272 -15.22 1.22 11.77
C ASP A 272 -14.38 2.18 12.63
N ASP A 273 -14.36 3.47 12.32
CA ASP A 273 -13.59 4.48 13.05
C ASP A 273 -14.02 4.60 14.52
N ARG A 274 -15.28 4.30 14.85
CA ARG A 274 -15.77 4.24 16.24
C ARG A 274 -15.12 3.11 17.05
N SER A 275 -14.59 2.09 16.37
CA SER A 275 -13.87 1.00 17.03
C SER A 275 -12.42 1.37 17.39
N ILE A 276 -11.90 2.50 16.94
CA ILE A 276 -10.55 2.95 17.30
C ILE A 276 -10.66 3.76 18.61
N TYR A 277 -10.13 3.19 19.69
CA TYR A 277 -10.17 3.84 21.02
C TYR A 277 -8.92 4.68 21.25
N ARG A 278 -7.72 4.11 21.07
CA ARG A 278 -6.45 4.83 21.19
C ARG A 278 -5.47 4.44 20.10
N THR A 279 -4.64 5.39 19.70
CA THR A 279 -3.50 5.13 18.79
C THR A 279 -2.20 5.57 19.45
N TYR A 280 -1.22 4.70 19.43
CA TYR A 280 0.12 4.95 19.94
C TYR A 280 1.12 4.93 18.78
N VAL A 281 2.03 5.89 18.78
CA VAL A 281 3.15 5.99 17.85
C VAL A 281 4.43 6.05 18.67
N ASP A 282 5.31 5.11 18.46
CA ASP A 282 6.56 4.96 19.23
C ASP A 282 6.34 5.00 20.75
N GLY A 283 5.28 4.31 21.20
CA GLY A 283 4.87 4.25 22.62
C GLY A 283 4.17 5.51 23.16
N ARG A 284 4.01 6.56 22.34
CA ARG A 284 3.31 7.80 22.77
C ARG A 284 1.86 7.78 22.33
N LEU A 285 0.96 8.14 23.21
CA LEU A 285 -0.45 8.34 22.89
C LEU A 285 -0.59 9.56 21.96
N VAL A 286 -1.08 9.36 20.73
CA VAL A 286 -1.30 10.40 19.72
C VAL A 286 -2.77 10.66 19.42
N TYR A 287 -3.62 9.69 19.75
CA TYR A 287 -5.07 9.82 19.60
C TYR A 287 -5.80 9.04 20.68
N GLU A 288 -6.84 9.63 21.23
CA GLU A 288 -7.81 9.00 22.12
C GLU A 288 -9.22 9.49 21.73
N ARG A 289 -10.12 8.55 21.56
CA ARG A 289 -11.53 8.84 21.30
C ARG A 289 -12.19 9.33 22.60
N ASN A 290 -12.90 10.47 22.53
CA ASN A 290 -13.72 11.02 23.61
C ASN A 290 -14.95 10.17 23.92
#